data_01b492c0334075b56298b5d9b28acff6
#
_entry.id   01b492c0334075b56298b5d9b28acff6
#
_cell.length_a   1.000
_cell.length_b   1.000
_cell.length_c   1.000
_cell.angle_alpha   90.00
_cell.angle_beta   90.00
_cell.angle_gamma   90.00
#
_symmetry.space_group_name_H-M   'P 1'
#
loop_
_entity.id
_entity.type
_entity.pdbx_description
1 polymer ?
#
loop_
_entity_poly.entity_id
_entity_poly.type
_entity_poly.pdbx_seq_one_letter_code
_entity_poly.pdbx_strand_id
1 'polypeptide(L)'
;MLVNLININKYYNGKHILKNINLTVNEKDRIGLIGINGCGKTTLLRILTGKELPDRSTEKDGIVSFASKTSVGYLEQMSGLDRDSTVIDEMKSVFSYLDSVLERMKELEHIMKESSEINEEISEEYSKLSAYYESNDGYTIDVKIKTILNGMGFS
;
A
#
# COMPACT_ATOMS: atom_id res chain seq x y z
N MET A 1 17.74 7.75 9.15
CA MET A 1 17.82 7.00 7.89
C MET A 1 16.52 6.22 7.73
N LEU A 2 15.76 6.49 6.69
CA LEU A 2 14.51 5.77 6.36
C LEU A 2 14.76 4.66 5.33
N VAL A 3 15.55 4.97 4.30
CA VAL A 3 15.85 4.04 3.20
C VAL A 3 17.32 4.13 2.85
N ASN A 4 17.91 3.01 2.52
CA ASN A 4 19.28 2.94 2.02
C ASN A 4 19.37 2.00 0.82
N LEU A 5 19.93 2.49 -0.26
CA LEU A 5 20.25 1.77 -1.48
C LEU A 5 21.76 1.60 -1.59
N ILE A 6 22.25 0.38 -1.82
CA ILE A 6 23.68 0.10 -1.95
C ILE A 6 23.91 -0.67 -3.24
N ASN A 7 24.77 -0.10 -4.09
CA ASN A 7 25.22 -0.71 -5.36
C ASN A 7 24.05 -1.22 -6.21
N ILE A 8 23.03 -0.39 -6.41
CA ILE A 8 21.89 -0.74 -7.26
C ILE A 8 22.34 -0.73 -8.71
N ASN A 9 22.24 -1.88 -9.36
CA ASN A 9 22.48 -2.08 -10.77
C ASN A 9 21.22 -2.64 -11.43
N LYS A 10 20.99 -2.25 -12.68
CA LYS A 10 19.88 -2.79 -13.48
C LYS A 10 20.21 -2.81 -14.95
N TYR A 11 19.95 -3.94 -15.59
CA TYR A 11 20.13 -4.15 -17.01
C TYR A 11 18.80 -4.48 -17.67
N TYR A 12 18.58 -3.95 -18.87
CA TYR A 12 17.51 -4.37 -19.77
C TYR A 12 18.07 -4.65 -21.14
N ASN A 13 17.82 -5.84 -21.67
CA ASN A 13 18.27 -6.28 -22.99
C ASN A 13 19.78 -5.99 -23.19
N GLY A 14 20.61 -6.29 -22.20
CA GLY A 14 22.05 -6.05 -22.22
C GLY A 14 22.48 -4.60 -22.00
N LYS A 15 21.55 -3.64 -21.92
CA LYS A 15 21.87 -2.24 -21.66
C LYS A 15 21.87 -1.97 -20.15
N HIS A 16 22.98 -1.44 -19.63
CA HIS A 16 23.14 -1.06 -18.23
C HIS A 16 22.42 0.29 -17.97
N ILE A 17 21.26 0.23 -17.34
CA ILE A 17 20.38 1.40 -17.10
C ILE A 17 20.73 2.08 -15.78
N LEU A 18 20.84 1.31 -14.69
CA LEU A 18 21.31 1.83 -13.41
C LEU A 18 22.68 1.26 -13.11
N LYS A 19 23.63 2.13 -12.75
CA LYS A 19 25.04 1.78 -12.57
C LYS A 19 25.49 2.18 -11.18
N ASN A 20 25.66 1.20 -10.28
CA ASN A 20 26.19 1.39 -8.92
C ASN A 20 25.52 2.54 -8.16
N ILE A 21 24.19 2.64 -8.21
CA ILE A 21 23.46 3.70 -7.53
C ILE A 21 23.51 3.46 -6.02
N ASN A 22 23.98 4.46 -5.30
CA ASN A 22 23.96 4.51 -3.85
C ASN A 22 23.15 5.73 -3.42
N LEU A 23 22.16 5.53 -2.55
CA LEU A 23 21.26 6.59 -2.09
C LEU A 23 20.83 6.30 -0.66
N THR A 24 20.96 7.29 0.19
CA THR A 24 20.39 7.26 1.54
C THR A 24 19.31 8.33 1.66
N VAL A 25 18.14 7.95 2.15
CA VAL A 25 17.03 8.87 2.43
C VAL A 25 16.83 8.95 3.94
N ASN A 26 16.81 10.15 4.47
CA ASN A 26 16.57 10.42 5.88
C ASN A 26 15.16 10.98 6.11
N GLU A 27 14.76 11.11 7.37
CA GLU A 27 13.53 11.77 7.74
C GLU A 27 13.53 13.23 7.24
N LYS A 28 12.38 13.66 6.70
CA LYS A 28 12.14 14.99 6.14
C LYS A 28 12.93 15.33 4.87
N ASP A 29 13.73 14.41 4.32
CA ASP A 29 14.38 14.65 3.03
C ASP A 29 13.32 14.84 1.91
N ARG A 30 13.60 15.79 1.01
CA ARG A 30 12.86 16.00 -0.24
C ARG A 30 13.83 15.86 -1.38
N ILE A 31 13.71 14.78 -2.16
CA ILE A 31 14.67 14.42 -3.20
C ILE A 31 14.02 14.58 -4.58
N GLY A 32 14.63 15.37 -5.45
CA GLY A 32 14.26 15.47 -6.86
C GLY A 32 15.11 14.56 -7.73
N LEU A 33 14.47 13.65 -8.49
CA LEU A 33 15.15 12.78 -9.45
C LEU A 33 15.03 13.37 -10.85
N ILE A 34 16.12 13.93 -11.37
CA ILE A 34 16.16 14.67 -12.65
C ILE A 34 16.99 13.87 -13.67
N GLY A 35 16.60 13.90 -14.92
CA GLY A 35 17.30 13.26 -16.03
C GLY A 35 16.42 13.14 -17.29
N ILE A 36 17.07 12.83 -18.43
CA ILE A 36 16.39 12.62 -19.70
C ILE A 36 15.46 11.38 -19.65
N ASN A 37 14.54 11.28 -20.62
CA ASN A 37 13.67 10.11 -20.72
C ASN A 37 14.48 8.86 -20.99
N GLY A 38 14.12 7.75 -20.35
CA GLY A 38 14.83 6.47 -20.48
C GLY A 38 16.12 6.33 -19.66
N CYS A 39 16.54 7.31 -18.85
CA CYS A 39 17.74 7.22 -18.02
C CYS A 39 17.58 6.37 -16.75
N GLY A 40 16.42 5.75 -16.51
CA GLY A 40 16.21 4.83 -15.39
C GLY A 40 15.49 5.41 -14.16
N LYS A 41 14.94 6.63 -14.22
CA LYS A 41 14.21 7.24 -13.07
C LYS A 41 13.08 6.34 -12.56
N THR A 42 12.20 5.90 -13.43
CA THR A 42 11.07 5.02 -13.09
C THR A 42 11.57 3.65 -12.60
N THR A 43 12.62 3.13 -13.20
CA THR A 43 13.25 1.87 -12.76
C THR A 43 13.77 1.97 -11.33
N LEU A 44 14.46 3.08 -11.00
CA LEU A 44 14.95 3.31 -9.64
C LEU A 44 13.79 3.41 -8.63
N LEU A 45 12.71 4.12 -8.97
CA LEU A 45 11.52 4.22 -8.12
C LEU A 45 10.82 2.86 -7.95
N ARG A 46 10.73 2.03 -8.99
CA ARG A 46 10.17 0.68 -8.91
C ARG A 46 11.01 -0.24 -8.01
N ILE A 47 12.33 -0.14 -8.09
CA ILE A 47 13.23 -0.87 -7.20
C ILE A 47 13.05 -0.40 -5.75
N LEU A 48 12.94 0.91 -5.53
CA LEU A 48 12.72 1.51 -4.23
C LEU A 48 11.40 1.05 -3.59
N THR A 49 10.37 0.81 -4.39
CA THR A 49 9.05 0.36 -3.93
C THR A 49 8.89 -1.17 -3.90
N GLY A 50 9.93 -1.92 -4.23
CA GLY A 50 9.90 -3.38 -4.29
C GLY A 50 9.11 -3.97 -5.48
N LYS A 51 8.61 -3.11 -6.41
CA LYS A 51 7.92 -3.56 -7.63
C LYS A 51 8.87 -4.19 -8.64
N GLU A 52 10.16 -3.95 -8.50
CA GLU A 52 11.20 -4.52 -9.34
C GLU A 52 12.44 -4.82 -8.49
N LEU A 53 13.15 -5.90 -8.82
CA LEU A 53 14.37 -6.26 -8.12
C LEU A 53 15.60 -5.71 -8.86
N PRO A 54 16.62 -5.21 -8.14
CA PRO A 54 17.90 -4.89 -8.73
C PRO A 54 18.63 -6.16 -9.20
N ASP A 55 19.50 -6.01 -10.17
CA ASP A 55 20.40 -7.08 -10.56
C ASP A 55 21.57 -7.15 -9.58
N ARG A 56 21.98 -8.36 -9.24
CA ARG A 56 23.05 -8.63 -8.26
C ARG A 56 24.17 -9.41 -8.90
N SER A 57 25.38 -8.93 -8.71
CA SER A 57 26.60 -9.66 -9.09
C SER A 57 27.24 -10.34 -7.87
N THR A 58 27.04 -9.78 -6.69
CA THR A 58 27.52 -10.32 -5.41
C THR A 58 26.44 -10.15 -4.33
N GLU A 59 26.63 -10.78 -3.18
CA GLU A 59 25.72 -10.63 -2.02
C GLU A 59 25.69 -9.19 -1.47
N LYS A 60 26.72 -8.39 -1.75
CA LYS A 60 26.83 -7.00 -1.29
C LYS A 60 26.20 -5.98 -2.25
N ASP A 61 25.76 -6.43 -3.42
CA ASP A 61 25.15 -5.57 -4.43
C ASP A 61 23.63 -5.62 -4.35
N GLY A 62 22.99 -4.59 -4.87
CA GLY A 62 21.55 -4.56 -5.03
C GLY A 62 20.79 -4.60 -3.70
N ILE A 63 21.33 -3.99 -2.65
CA ILE A 63 20.68 -3.96 -1.33
C ILE A 63 19.75 -2.77 -1.25
N VAL A 64 18.49 -3.05 -0.94
CA VAL A 64 17.47 -2.06 -0.58
C VAL A 64 17.06 -2.35 0.85
N SER A 65 17.30 -1.42 1.76
CA SER A 65 16.95 -1.58 3.17
C SER A 65 16.10 -0.42 3.67
N PHE A 66 15.10 -0.74 4.49
CA PHE A 66 14.20 0.21 5.12
C PHE A 66 14.36 0.17 6.64
N ALA A 67 14.16 1.31 7.29
CA ALA A 67 14.01 1.34 8.74
C ALA A 67 12.77 0.54 9.16
N SER A 68 12.80 -0.01 10.38
CA SER A 68 11.64 -0.73 10.92
C SER A 68 10.38 0.15 10.90
N LYS A 69 9.25 -0.45 10.52
CA LYS A 69 7.93 0.21 10.41
C LYS A 69 7.83 1.34 9.36
N THR A 70 8.77 1.43 8.40
CA THR A 70 8.65 2.36 7.29
C THR A 70 7.59 1.87 6.31
N SER A 71 6.57 2.68 6.05
CA SER A 71 5.60 2.46 4.96
C SER A 71 6.01 3.27 3.73
N VAL A 72 5.80 2.72 2.54
CA VAL A 72 6.15 3.37 1.27
C VAL A 72 4.89 3.52 0.43
N GLY A 73 4.51 4.76 0.13
CA GLY A 73 3.49 5.08 -0.87
C GLY A 73 4.14 5.35 -2.23
N TYR A 74 3.53 4.86 -3.29
CA TYR A 74 3.99 5.08 -4.65
C TYR A 74 2.85 5.51 -5.57
N LEU A 75 2.94 6.71 -6.10
CA LEU A 75 2.02 7.21 -7.11
C LEU A 75 2.62 6.97 -8.49
N GLU A 76 1.96 6.15 -9.29
CA GLU A 76 2.39 5.86 -10.66
C GLU A 76 2.03 7.00 -11.61
N GLN A 77 2.81 7.13 -12.69
CA GLN A 77 2.58 8.13 -13.73
C GLN A 77 1.24 7.90 -14.47
N MET A 78 0.84 6.64 -14.59
CA MET A 78 -0.48 6.23 -15.06
C MET A 78 -1.05 5.33 -13.98
N SER A 79 -2.01 5.82 -13.21
CA SER A 79 -2.75 5.00 -12.28
C SER A 79 -3.52 3.95 -13.05
N GLY A 80 -3.39 2.69 -12.65
CA GLY A 80 -4.20 1.59 -13.18
C GLY A 80 -5.66 1.65 -12.74
N LEU A 81 -6.22 2.87 -12.62
CA LEU A 81 -7.62 3.08 -12.26
C LEU A 81 -8.51 2.50 -13.34
N ASP A 82 -9.54 1.79 -12.92
CA ASP A 82 -10.56 1.30 -13.82
C ASP A 82 -11.33 2.50 -14.44
N ARG A 83 -11.38 2.55 -15.76
CA ARG A 83 -12.04 3.65 -16.48
C ARG A 83 -13.55 3.68 -16.30
N ASP A 84 -14.12 2.55 -15.92
CA ASP A 84 -15.57 2.37 -15.76
C ASP A 84 -16.01 2.56 -14.31
N SER A 85 -15.08 2.64 -13.36
CA SER A 85 -15.34 2.89 -11.94
C SER A 85 -15.53 4.37 -11.64
N THR A 86 -16.42 4.68 -10.69
CA THR A 86 -16.50 6.04 -10.15
C THR A 86 -15.33 6.31 -9.20
N VAL A 87 -15.02 7.59 -8.97
CA VAL A 87 -13.97 7.98 -8.01
C VAL A 87 -14.26 7.43 -6.61
N ILE A 88 -15.53 7.38 -6.21
CA ILE A 88 -15.96 6.83 -4.92
C ILE A 88 -15.69 5.32 -4.88
N ASP A 89 -16.01 4.59 -5.94
CA ASP A 89 -15.80 3.14 -6.01
C ASP A 89 -14.31 2.80 -5.94
N GLU A 90 -13.47 3.55 -6.64
CA GLU A 90 -12.02 3.40 -6.57
C GLU A 90 -11.48 3.69 -5.16
N MET A 91 -11.97 4.72 -4.50
CA MET A 91 -11.57 5.00 -3.12
C MET A 91 -12.05 3.91 -2.15
N LYS A 92 -13.23 3.34 -2.35
CA LYS A 92 -13.75 2.22 -1.55
C LYS A 92 -12.99 0.93 -1.79
N SER A 93 -12.52 0.68 -3.00
CA SER A 93 -11.77 -0.54 -3.34
C SER A 93 -10.51 -0.73 -2.50
N VAL A 94 -9.89 0.35 -2.04
CA VAL A 94 -8.74 0.31 -1.13
C VAL A 94 -9.08 -0.40 0.19
N PHE A 95 -10.34 -0.39 0.61
CA PHE A 95 -10.85 -0.97 1.85
C PHE A 95 -11.55 -2.31 1.65
N SER A 96 -11.54 -2.86 0.43
CA SER A 96 -12.24 -4.12 0.10
C SER A 96 -11.81 -5.32 0.97
N TYR A 97 -10.62 -5.29 1.57
CA TYR A 97 -10.19 -6.29 2.53
C TYR A 97 -11.03 -6.33 3.82
N LEU A 98 -11.80 -5.27 4.11
CA LEU A 98 -12.73 -5.22 5.23
C LEU A 98 -14.14 -5.73 4.90
N ASP A 99 -14.45 -5.91 3.61
CA ASP A 99 -15.78 -6.35 3.17
C ASP A 99 -16.10 -7.75 3.72
N SER A 100 -15.16 -8.69 3.62
CA SER A 100 -15.30 -10.04 4.16
C SER A 100 -15.45 -10.06 5.69
N VAL A 101 -14.78 -9.14 6.38
CA VAL A 101 -14.91 -8.98 7.83
C VAL A 101 -16.30 -8.52 8.19
N LEU A 102 -16.82 -7.50 7.48
CA LEU A 102 -18.15 -6.96 7.70
C LEU A 102 -19.25 -7.99 7.39
N GLU A 103 -19.10 -8.75 6.30
CA GLU A 103 -20.01 -9.84 5.96
C GLU A 103 -20.05 -10.89 7.07
N ARG A 104 -18.88 -11.32 7.53
CA ARG A 104 -18.81 -12.32 8.62
C ARG A 104 -19.41 -11.81 9.92
N MET A 105 -19.20 -10.54 10.26
CA MET A 105 -19.85 -9.92 11.43
C MET A 105 -21.37 -9.94 11.30
N LYS A 106 -21.92 -9.63 10.12
CA LYS A 106 -23.39 -9.68 9.88
C LYS A 106 -23.95 -11.09 10.00
N GLU A 107 -23.23 -12.10 9.50
CA GLU A 107 -23.60 -13.51 9.67
C GLU A 107 -23.67 -13.89 11.15
N LEU A 108 -22.65 -13.52 11.93
CA LEU A 108 -22.59 -13.81 13.36
C LEU A 108 -23.72 -13.08 14.12
N GLU A 109 -24.02 -11.84 13.77
CA GLU A 109 -25.18 -11.09 14.31
C GLU A 109 -26.51 -11.79 14.03
N HIS A 110 -26.66 -12.35 12.82
CA HIS A 110 -27.87 -13.10 12.45
C HIS A 110 -27.99 -14.37 13.31
N ILE A 111 -26.90 -15.13 13.43
CA ILE A 111 -26.88 -16.35 14.25
C ILE A 111 -27.20 -16.03 15.72
N MET A 112 -26.61 -14.95 16.27
CA MET A 112 -26.88 -14.53 17.65
C MET A 112 -28.32 -14.09 17.88
N LYS A 113 -28.99 -13.51 16.86
CA LYS A 113 -30.41 -13.13 16.95
C LYS A 113 -31.37 -14.33 16.91
N GLU A 114 -31.01 -15.38 16.17
CA GLU A 114 -31.85 -16.57 16.04
C GLU A 114 -31.62 -17.61 17.14
N SER A 115 -30.49 -17.56 17.81
CA SER A 115 -30.15 -18.48 18.89
C SER A 115 -30.75 -18.01 20.21
N SER A 116 -31.48 -18.90 20.89
CA SER A 116 -32.03 -18.65 22.25
C SER A 116 -30.93 -18.74 23.34
N GLU A 117 -29.77 -19.29 23.02
CA GLU A 117 -28.64 -19.46 23.93
C GLU A 117 -27.42 -18.67 23.43
N ILE A 118 -26.72 -18.04 24.37
CA ILE A 118 -25.48 -17.30 24.07
C ILE A 118 -24.39 -18.33 23.82
N ASN A 119 -23.92 -18.41 22.57
CA ASN A 119 -22.75 -19.20 22.24
C ASN A 119 -21.47 -18.34 22.46
N GLU A 120 -20.66 -18.72 23.44
CA GLU A 120 -19.44 -18.00 23.81
C GLU A 120 -18.43 -17.89 22.64
N GLU A 121 -18.29 -18.95 21.83
CA GLU A 121 -17.39 -18.96 20.68
C GLU A 121 -17.80 -17.92 19.63
N ILE A 122 -19.11 -17.82 19.33
CA ILE A 122 -19.66 -16.84 18.38
C ILE A 122 -19.45 -15.42 18.91
N SER A 123 -19.68 -15.19 20.19
CA SER A 123 -19.48 -13.90 20.84
C SER A 123 -18.02 -13.47 20.84
N GLU A 124 -17.09 -14.40 21.06
CA GLU A 124 -15.66 -14.15 20.99
C GLU A 124 -15.20 -13.83 19.56
N GLU A 125 -15.66 -14.60 18.56
CA GLU A 125 -15.36 -14.34 17.16
C GLU A 125 -15.83 -12.96 16.74
N TYR A 126 -17.08 -12.62 17.05
CA TYR A 126 -17.65 -11.29 16.76
C TYR A 126 -16.84 -10.18 17.40
N SER A 127 -16.47 -10.32 18.67
CA SER A 127 -15.68 -9.32 19.39
C SER A 127 -14.31 -9.08 18.76
N LYS A 128 -13.64 -10.15 18.32
CA LYS A 128 -12.34 -10.06 17.62
C LYS A 128 -12.47 -9.35 16.28
N LEU A 129 -13.49 -9.71 15.48
CA LEU A 129 -13.75 -9.10 14.18
C LEU A 129 -14.15 -7.62 14.31
N SER A 130 -14.98 -7.30 15.30
CA SER A 130 -15.41 -5.92 15.58
C SER A 130 -14.22 -5.04 15.97
N ALA A 131 -13.35 -5.52 16.86
CA ALA A 131 -12.13 -4.81 17.24
C ALA A 131 -11.16 -4.62 16.05
N TYR A 132 -11.03 -5.64 15.20
CA TYR A 132 -10.25 -5.54 13.97
C TYR A 132 -10.83 -4.52 13.00
N TYR A 133 -12.14 -4.55 12.77
CA TYR A 133 -12.85 -3.63 11.88
C TYR A 133 -12.72 -2.19 12.37
N GLU A 134 -12.88 -1.95 13.67
CA GLU A 134 -12.72 -0.64 14.30
C GLU A 134 -11.27 -0.13 14.20
N SER A 135 -10.29 -0.98 14.51
CA SER A 135 -8.85 -0.61 14.45
C SER A 135 -8.36 -0.27 13.04
N ASN A 136 -9.10 -0.72 12.02
CA ASN A 136 -8.87 -0.39 10.61
C ASN A 136 -9.82 0.69 10.08
N ASP A 137 -10.44 1.46 10.98
CA ASP A 137 -11.33 2.58 10.65
C ASP A 137 -12.62 2.18 9.91
N GLY A 138 -13.00 0.91 9.91
CA GLY A 138 -14.11 0.36 9.12
C GLY A 138 -15.40 1.15 9.21
N TYR A 139 -15.78 1.58 10.41
CA TYR A 139 -17.00 2.38 10.63
C TYR A 139 -16.91 3.83 10.12
N THR A 140 -15.72 4.33 9.82
CA THR A 140 -15.49 5.74 9.43
C THR A 140 -15.04 5.91 7.98
N ILE A 141 -14.91 4.82 7.22
CA ILE A 141 -14.44 4.83 5.82
C ILE A 141 -15.22 5.82 4.96
N ASP A 142 -16.54 5.75 4.96
CA ASP A 142 -17.39 6.64 4.13
C ASP A 142 -17.21 8.12 4.50
N VAL A 143 -17.05 8.41 5.79
CA VAL A 143 -16.80 9.78 6.26
C VAL A 143 -15.42 10.26 5.82
N LYS A 144 -14.41 9.43 5.93
CA LYS A 144 -13.04 9.74 5.48
C LYS A 144 -12.97 9.98 3.98
N ILE A 145 -13.60 9.11 3.19
CA ILE A 145 -13.69 9.25 1.73
C ILE A 145 -14.37 10.58 1.37
N LYS A 146 -15.53 10.86 1.94
CA LYS A 146 -16.24 12.13 1.69
C LYS A 146 -15.42 13.35 2.09
N THR A 147 -14.73 13.29 3.22
CA THR A 147 -13.87 14.38 3.69
C THR A 147 -12.74 14.68 2.71
N ILE A 148 -12.08 13.63 2.20
CA ILE A 148 -11.01 13.77 1.21
C ILE A 148 -11.56 14.33 -0.10
N LEU A 149 -12.67 13.79 -0.61
CA LEU A 149 -13.29 14.23 -1.85
C LEU A 149 -13.70 15.70 -1.78
N ASN A 150 -14.36 16.10 -0.69
CA ASN A 150 -14.72 17.51 -0.47
C ASN A 150 -13.49 18.42 -0.42
N GLY A 151 -12.40 17.98 0.24
CA GLY A 151 -11.15 18.72 0.29
C GLY A 151 -10.48 18.87 -1.08
N MET A 152 -10.75 17.95 -2.01
CA MET A 152 -10.29 17.98 -3.41
C MET A 152 -11.25 18.70 -4.36
N GLY A 153 -12.40 19.19 -3.87
CA GLY A 153 -13.39 19.92 -4.67
C GLY A 153 -14.40 19.04 -5.42
N PHE A 154 -14.50 17.76 -5.07
CA PHE A 154 -15.59 16.90 -5.54
C PHE A 154 -16.83 17.15 -4.68
N SER A 155 -17.99 17.35 -5.31
CA SER A 155 -19.28 17.58 -4.66
C SER A 155 -20.25 16.44 -4.97
#